data_ed5d0e67225166990ffafc8f4207cf85
#
_entry.id   ed5d0e67225166990ffafc8f4207cf85
#
_cell.length_a   1.000
_cell.length_b   1.000
_cell.length_c   1.000
_cell.angle_alpha   90.00
_cell.angle_beta   90.00
_cell.angle_gamma   90.00
#
_symmetry.space_group_name_H-M   'P 1'
#
loop_
_entity.id
_entity.type
_entity.pdbx_description
1 polymer ?
#
loop_
_entity_poly.entity_id
_entity_poly.type
_entity_poly.pdbx_seq_one_letter_code
_entity_poly.pdbx_strand_id
1 'polypeptide(L)'
;ATWSLYSHEKTFPLPVPDRNGTDILSWTPVTVVSAGPELIPRAGEIAAAVRPVVPTSTAESVTAQIESGDGSPVGLFTLRERDFAVMGDALRAIEGLDLREEGRMLGPTRDTASPVDGGLRDYWSEKITADAGWTLQATSPTGTTILGQVEPAESEPVRTTMDLGVETAAKRALEPIEQPAAIVALSASTGGVIAVAQNDAADALGPVSLSGLYPPGSTFKTVTTAAALERGTVVPDSTVACPATAEIDGRVIPNDGNFALGDVSMTQAFAQSCNTTQGFISQDLEPDDMRNTAARLGLGVDFTAPGMTTVTGSVPVTEPGAARVEAAIGQGEVLSSPFGLAVMEASLGNNGRMVLPTLIQGEETTADQDPEPLDPAIVRALRAM
;
A
#
# COMPACT_ATOMS: atom_id res chain seq x y z
N ALA A 1 50.68 -4.37 5.57
CA ALA A 1 49.74 -4.72 4.49
C ALA A 1 48.31 -4.55 5.03
N THR A 2 47.46 -3.90 4.27
CA THR A 2 46.02 -3.79 4.52
C THR A 2 45.32 -4.70 3.53
N TRP A 3 44.25 -5.35 3.95
CA TRP A 3 43.35 -6.05 3.04
C TRP A 3 42.02 -5.34 2.97
N SER A 4 41.36 -5.42 1.81
CA SER A 4 40.07 -4.76 1.54
C SER A 4 39.19 -5.69 0.73
N LEU A 5 37.91 -5.71 1.05
CA LEU A 5 36.88 -6.41 0.32
C LEU A 5 35.99 -5.37 -0.37
N TYR A 6 35.84 -5.52 -1.67
CA TYR A 6 35.00 -4.68 -2.50
C TYR A 6 33.87 -5.52 -3.10
N SER A 7 32.62 -5.05 -2.97
CA SER A 7 31.50 -5.54 -3.75
C SER A 7 31.39 -4.74 -5.05
N HIS A 8 31.03 -5.36 -6.15
CA HIS A 8 30.85 -4.70 -7.44
C HIS A 8 29.79 -5.42 -8.27
N GLU A 9 29.10 -4.67 -9.07
CA GLU A 9 28.03 -5.11 -9.95
C GLU A 9 28.54 -5.14 -11.41
N LYS A 10 28.00 -6.06 -12.22
CA LYS A 10 28.41 -6.18 -13.62
C LYS A 10 27.78 -5.13 -14.51
N THR A 11 26.52 -4.81 -14.23
CA THR A 11 25.75 -3.82 -14.98
C THR A 11 25.30 -2.72 -14.05
N PHE A 12 25.33 -1.51 -14.57
CA PHE A 12 24.78 -0.36 -13.83
C PHE A 12 23.29 -0.58 -13.53
N PRO A 13 22.75 0.01 -12.44
CA PRO A 13 21.46 -0.36 -11.88
C PRO A 13 20.37 -0.40 -12.93
N LEU A 14 19.76 -1.55 -13.10
CA LEU A 14 18.65 -1.75 -14.00
C LEU A 14 17.41 -1.02 -13.46
N PRO A 15 16.62 -0.39 -14.33
CA PRO A 15 15.38 0.23 -13.91
C PRO A 15 14.36 -0.82 -13.46
N VAL A 16 13.34 -0.36 -12.76
CA VAL A 16 12.14 -1.13 -12.42
C VAL A 16 11.02 -0.69 -13.34
N PRO A 17 10.74 -1.39 -14.45
CA PRO A 17 9.68 -1.03 -15.36
C PRO A 17 8.30 -1.48 -14.87
N ASP A 18 7.29 -0.76 -15.33
CA ASP A 18 5.89 -1.15 -15.24
C ASP A 18 5.56 -2.32 -16.20
N ARG A 19 4.31 -2.75 -16.21
CA ARG A 19 3.84 -3.84 -17.10
C ARG A 19 4.00 -3.55 -18.59
N ASN A 20 4.09 -2.28 -18.98
CA ASN A 20 4.19 -1.80 -20.36
C ASN A 20 5.64 -1.48 -20.77
N GLY A 21 6.61 -1.63 -19.83
CA GLY A 21 8.03 -1.33 -20.05
C GLY A 21 8.41 0.12 -19.78
N THR A 22 7.54 0.92 -19.14
CA THR A 22 7.85 2.29 -18.71
C THR A 22 8.48 2.26 -17.32
N ASP A 23 9.60 2.92 -17.13
CA ASP A 23 10.30 2.92 -15.85
C ASP A 23 9.48 3.62 -14.77
N ILE A 24 9.14 2.88 -13.70
CA ILE A 24 8.53 3.41 -12.48
C ILE A 24 9.59 3.79 -11.45
N LEU A 25 10.73 3.09 -11.44
CA LEU A 25 11.92 3.49 -10.70
C LEU A 25 13.13 3.38 -11.62
N SER A 26 13.99 4.40 -11.59
CA SER A 26 15.26 4.39 -12.32
C SER A 26 16.37 5.01 -11.48
N TRP A 27 17.60 4.59 -11.75
CA TRP A 27 18.77 5.16 -11.09
C TRP A 27 18.94 6.61 -11.48
N THR A 28 18.77 7.49 -10.52
CA THR A 28 18.74 8.93 -10.71
C THR A 28 19.87 9.58 -9.93
N PRO A 29 20.77 10.33 -10.58
CA PRO A 29 21.74 11.17 -9.87
C PRO A 29 21.03 12.20 -9.00
N VAL A 30 21.48 12.31 -7.76
CA VAL A 30 20.94 13.26 -6.78
C VAL A 30 22.07 13.90 -5.98
N THR A 31 21.80 15.09 -5.44
CA THR A 31 22.62 15.68 -4.40
C THR A 31 21.89 15.56 -3.05
N VAL A 32 22.51 14.86 -2.12
CA VAL A 32 22.04 14.81 -0.74
C VAL A 32 22.62 16.00 0.00
N VAL A 33 21.73 16.78 0.59
CA VAL A 33 22.07 17.94 1.44
C VAL A 33 21.99 17.47 2.88
N SER A 34 23.13 17.47 3.60
CA SER A 34 23.19 17.04 5.00
C SER A 34 23.72 18.16 5.88
N ALA A 35 23.22 18.21 7.12
CA ALA A 35 23.66 19.18 8.12
C ALA A 35 23.83 18.54 9.50
N GLY A 36 24.85 18.96 10.21
CA GLY A 36 25.06 18.65 11.62
C GLY A 36 24.47 19.71 12.56
N PRO A 37 24.50 19.46 13.89
CA PRO A 37 23.95 20.37 14.91
C PRO A 37 24.55 21.79 14.90
N GLU A 38 25.76 21.93 14.41
CA GLU A 38 26.44 23.21 14.26
C GLU A 38 25.74 24.16 13.27
N LEU A 39 24.88 23.62 12.38
CA LEU A 39 24.13 24.38 11.39
C LEU A 39 22.70 24.78 11.84
N ILE A 40 22.27 24.41 13.05
CA ILE A 40 20.98 24.86 13.62
C ILE A 40 20.84 26.41 13.58
N PRO A 41 21.87 27.22 13.94
CA PRO A 41 21.76 28.67 13.82
C PRO A 41 21.55 29.20 12.40
N ARG A 42 21.84 28.37 11.38
CA ARG A 42 21.71 28.72 9.96
C ARG A 42 20.52 28.00 9.30
N ALA A 43 19.65 27.34 10.05
CA ALA A 43 18.49 26.60 9.52
C ALA A 43 17.58 27.48 8.64
N GLY A 44 17.46 28.78 8.97
CA GLY A 44 16.72 29.75 8.15
C GLY A 44 17.34 30.00 6.78
N GLU A 45 18.69 30.02 6.68
CA GLU A 45 19.40 30.15 5.41
C GLU A 45 19.21 28.90 4.55
N ILE A 46 19.30 27.72 5.15
CA ILE A 46 19.08 26.44 4.46
C ILE A 46 17.65 26.40 3.94
N ALA A 47 16.65 26.69 4.77
CA ALA A 47 15.25 26.73 4.38
C ALA A 47 15.00 27.72 3.23
N ALA A 48 15.61 28.91 3.29
CA ALA A 48 15.49 29.92 2.23
C ALA A 48 16.11 29.44 0.91
N ALA A 49 17.27 28.77 0.96
CA ALA A 49 17.96 28.24 -0.22
C ALA A 49 17.15 27.17 -0.96
N VAL A 50 16.42 26.29 -0.24
CA VAL A 50 15.65 25.20 -0.84
C VAL A 50 14.21 25.58 -1.20
N ARG A 51 13.71 26.72 -0.76
CA ARG A 51 12.32 27.19 -0.97
C ARG A 51 11.84 27.20 -2.42
N PRO A 52 12.68 27.48 -3.44
CA PRO A 52 12.23 27.40 -4.84
C PRO A 52 11.70 26.03 -5.27
N VAL A 53 12.13 24.95 -4.60
CA VAL A 53 11.72 23.57 -4.89
C VAL A 53 10.93 22.95 -3.74
N VAL A 54 11.19 23.40 -2.50
CA VAL A 54 10.49 22.94 -1.28
C VAL A 54 9.84 24.17 -0.60
N PRO A 55 8.69 24.66 -1.11
CA PRO A 55 8.06 25.89 -0.63
C PRO A 55 7.66 25.84 0.86
N THR A 56 7.41 24.65 1.38
CA THR A 56 7.00 24.39 2.78
C THR A 56 8.17 24.35 3.75
N SER A 57 9.43 24.45 3.29
CA SER A 57 10.60 24.43 4.17
C SER A 57 10.66 25.71 5.02
N THR A 58 10.77 25.54 6.32
CA THR A 58 10.91 26.60 7.32
C THR A 58 12.15 26.37 8.18
N ALA A 59 12.62 27.41 8.87
CA ALA A 59 13.73 27.29 9.82
C ALA A 59 13.43 26.25 10.91
N GLU A 60 12.19 26.24 11.40
CA GLU A 60 11.73 25.31 12.43
C GLU A 60 11.76 23.87 11.93
N SER A 61 11.30 23.62 10.69
CA SER A 61 11.30 22.27 10.12
C SER A 61 12.72 21.74 9.88
N VAL A 62 13.63 22.58 9.41
CA VAL A 62 15.07 22.24 9.25
C VAL A 62 15.72 21.98 10.60
N THR A 63 15.46 22.83 11.61
CA THR A 63 15.97 22.64 12.96
C THR A 63 15.52 21.30 13.54
N ALA A 64 14.23 20.99 13.46
CA ALA A 64 13.67 19.74 13.99
C ALA A 64 14.30 18.50 13.30
N GLN A 65 14.56 18.58 11.99
CA GLN A 65 15.25 17.49 11.28
C GLN A 65 16.68 17.32 11.76
N ILE A 66 17.44 18.40 11.95
CA ILE A 66 18.81 18.32 12.46
C ILE A 66 18.84 17.75 13.89
N GLU A 67 17.92 18.18 14.74
CA GLU A 67 17.80 17.69 16.12
C GLU A 67 17.46 16.20 16.21
N SER A 68 16.76 15.64 15.20
CA SER A 68 16.44 14.22 15.16
C SER A 68 17.63 13.29 14.97
N GLY A 69 18.81 13.83 14.62
CA GLY A 69 20.03 13.08 14.38
C GLY A 69 20.87 12.76 15.62
N ASP A 70 20.38 13.01 16.83
CA ASP A 70 21.05 12.72 18.09
C ASP A 70 22.53 13.21 18.13
N GLY A 71 22.80 14.37 17.53
CA GLY A 71 24.14 14.96 17.44
C GLY A 71 24.97 14.53 16.23
N SER A 72 24.47 13.65 15.40
CA SER A 72 25.09 13.27 14.12
C SER A 72 24.52 14.08 12.95
N PRO A 73 25.30 14.32 11.86
CA PRO A 73 24.76 14.93 10.65
C PRO A 73 23.61 14.10 10.07
N VAL A 74 22.55 14.77 9.64
CA VAL A 74 21.36 14.15 9.01
C VAL A 74 21.18 14.64 7.59
N GLY A 75 20.65 13.76 6.71
CA GLY A 75 20.20 14.15 5.38
C GLY A 75 18.89 14.97 5.47
N LEU A 76 18.96 16.22 5.05
CA LEU A 76 17.81 17.12 5.06
C LEU A 76 16.98 17.04 3.79
N PHE A 77 17.65 17.03 2.63
CA PHE A 77 17.02 17.05 1.32
C PHE A 77 17.75 16.14 0.35
N THR A 78 17.00 15.50 -0.53
CA THR A 78 17.53 14.79 -1.70
C THR A 78 17.07 15.54 -2.95
N LEU A 79 17.99 16.14 -3.64
CA LEU A 79 17.73 17.03 -4.77
C LEU A 79 18.13 16.35 -6.08
N ARG A 80 17.21 16.28 -7.05
CA ARG A 80 17.53 15.85 -8.39
C ARG A 80 18.42 16.90 -9.07
N GLU A 81 19.15 16.51 -10.09
CA GLU A 81 20.05 17.40 -10.82
C GLU A 81 19.36 18.72 -11.27
N ARG A 82 18.13 18.61 -11.81
CA ARG A 82 17.34 19.78 -12.22
C ARG A 82 16.99 20.71 -11.05
N ASP A 83 16.72 20.15 -9.87
CA ASP A 83 16.37 20.90 -8.67
C ASP A 83 17.63 21.56 -8.10
N PHE A 84 18.74 20.81 -8.07
CA PHE A 84 20.03 21.31 -7.62
C PHE A 84 20.59 22.43 -8.54
N ALA A 85 20.31 22.35 -9.85
CA ALA A 85 20.69 23.41 -10.78
C ALA A 85 20.08 24.78 -10.44
N VAL A 86 18.92 24.81 -9.80
CA VAL A 86 18.24 26.07 -9.39
C VAL A 86 18.81 26.63 -8.10
N MET A 87 19.19 25.79 -7.14
CA MET A 87 19.52 26.22 -5.78
C MET A 87 20.96 25.90 -5.35
N GLY A 88 21.73 25.20 -6.16
CA GLY A 88 23.05 24.71 -5.82
C GLY A 88 24.03 25.80 -5.39
N ASP A 89 23.99 26.97 -6.04
CA ASP A 89 24.88 28.08 -5.68
C ASP A 89 24.55 28.65 -4.29
N ALA A 90 23.25 28.78 -3.97
CA ALA A 90 22.80 29.21 -2.65
C ALA A 90 23.20 28.20 -1.55
N LEU A 91 23.07 26.90 -1.84
CA LEU A 91 23.47 25.86 -0.91
C LEU A 91 24.98 25.78 -0.71
N ARG A 92 25.80 25.94 -1.77
CA ARG A 92 27.27 25.96 -1.69
C ARG A 92 27.80 27.16 -0.90
N ALA A 93 27.04 28.27 -0.84
CA ALA A 93 27.39 29.45 -0.07
C ALA A 93 27.22 29.27 1.46
N ILE A 94 26.55 28.19 1.90
CA ILE A 94 26.34 27.90 3.31
C ILE A 94 27.53 27.05 3.82
N GLU A 95 28.46 27.69 4.51
CA GLU A 95 29.63 27.01 5.03
C GLU A 95 29.25 25.94 6.06
N GLY A 96 29.86 24.77 5.95
CA GLY A 96 29.58 23.60 6.81
C GLY A 96 28.47 22.69 6.30
N LEU A 97 27.72 23.06 5.25
CA LEU A 97 26.73 22.20 4.66
C LEU A 97 27.40 21.10 3.83
N ASP A 98 27.05 19.84 4.07
CA ASP A 98 27.56 18.72 3.29
C ASP A 98 26.66 18.49 2.06
N LEU A 99 27.27 18.52 0.88
CA LEU A 99 26.61 18.30 -0.41
C LEU A 99 27.29 17.12 -1.11
N ARG A 100 26.65 15.97 -1.05
CA ARG A 100 27.21 14.74 -1.59
C ARG A 100 26.37 14.24 -2.78
N GLU A 101 27.05 14.03 -3.91
CA GLU A 101 26.46 13.39 -5.06
C GLU A 101 26.36 11.88 -4.82
N GLU A 102 25.20 11.32 -5.07
CA GLU A 102 24.95 9.88 -5.03
C GLU A 102 23.87 9.49 -6.06
N GLY A 103 23.68 8.22 -6.28
CA GLY A 103 22.55 7.72 -7.09
C GLY A 103 21.48 7.12 -6.21
N ARG A 104 20.21 7.29 -6.62
CA ARG A 104 19.06 6.68 -5.96
C ARG A 104 18.05 6.15 -6.94
N MET A 105 17.39 5.05 -6.59
CA MET A 105 16.23 4.55 -7.33
C MET A 105 15.02 5.45 -7.05
N LEU A 106 14.63 6.25 -8.03
CA LEU A 106 13.54 7.22 -7.91
C LEU A 106 12.54 7.08 -9.06
N GLY A 107 11.28 7.37 -8.79
CA GLY A 107 10.24 7.52 -9.80
C GLY A 107 10.53 8.66 -10.78
N PRO A 108 9.82 8.75 -11.93
CA PRO A 108 10.06 9.79 -12.94
C PRO A 108 9.88 11.22 -12.39
N THR A 109 8.89 11.43 -11.55
CA THR A 109 8.61 12.71 -10.88
C THR A 109 8.25 12.47 -9.42
N ARG A 110 8.09 13.53 -8.63
CA ARG A 110 7.57 13.41 -7.26
C ARG A 110 6.11 12.91 -7.24
N ASP A 111 5.35 13.33 -8.25
CA ASP A 111 3.93 13.02 -8.37
C ASP A 111 3.65 11.56 -8.78
N THR A 112 4.69 10.79 -9.10
CA THR A 112 4.59 9.35 -9.42
C THR A 112 5.00 8.45 -8.25
N ALA A 113 5.34 9.02 -7.08
CA ALA A 113 5.68 8.21 -5.90
C ALA A 113 4.48 7.37 -5.44
N SER A 114 4.68 6.11 -5.17
CA SER A 114 3.66 5.16 -4.72
C SER A 114 4.01 4.59 -3.35
N PRO A 115 3.05 4.22 -2.51
CA PRO A 115 3.29 3.51 -1.25
C PRO A 115 4.08 2.21 -1.40
N VAL A 116 4.09 1.59 -2.57
CA VAL A 116 4.89 0.37 -2.84
C VAL A 116 6.36 0.67 -3.16
N ASP A 117 6.73 1.91 -3.43
CA ASP A 117 8.11 2.27 -3.86
C ASP A 117 9.17 1.85 -2.84
N GLY A 118 8.86 1.88 -1.54
CA GLY A 118 9.76 1.43 -0.48
C GLY A 118 10.11 -0.04 -0.64
N GLY A 119 9.11 -0.89 -0.64
CA GLY A 119 9.28 -2.34 -0.80
C GLY A 119 9.89 -2.73 -2.15
N LEU A 120 9.56 -1.99 -3.23
CA LEU A 120 10.19 -2.20 -4.54
C LEU A 120 11.70 -1.89 -4.51
N ARG A 121 12.12 -0.81 -3.83
CA ARG A 121 13.55 -0.48 -3.69
C ARG A 121 14.29 -1.53 -2.86
N ASP A 122 13.67 -2.00 -1.78
CA ASP A 122 14.26 -3.02 -0.91
C ASP A 122 14.44 -4.33 -1.69
N TYR A 123 13.39 -4.80 -2.37
CA TYR A 123 13.45 -5.99 -3.22
C TYR A 123 14.48 -5.85 -4.33
N TRP A 124 14.51 -4.71 -5.03
CA TRP A 124 15.49 -4.41 -6.06
C TRP A 124 16.93 -4.44 -5.50
N SER A 125 17.15 -3.82 -4.32
CA SER A 125 18.45 -3.79 -3.66
C SER A 125 18.93 -5.18 -3.28
N GLU A 126 18.06 -6.02 -2.73
CA GLU A 126 18.38 -7.43 -2.41
C GLU A 126 18.77 -8.21 -3.66
N LYS A 127 18.02 -8.05 -4.76
CA LYS A 127 18.29 -8.71 -6.05
C LYS A 127 19.66 -8.32 -6.60
N ILE A 128 19.94 -7.02 -6.69
CA ILE A 128 21.22 -6.50 -7.18
C ILE A 128 22.40 -6.94 -6.30
N THR A 129 22.20 -6.95 -4.98
CA THR A 129 23.25 -7.40 -4.03
C THR A 129 23.50 -8.90 -4.16
N ALA A 130 22.46 -9.70 -4.39
CA ALA A 130 22.61 -11.14 -4.59
C ALA A 130 23.40 -11.48 -5.86
N ASP A 131 23.29 -10.65 -6.90
CA ASP A 131 23.99 -10.80 -8.18
C ASP A 131 25.38 -10.16 -8.18
N ALA A 132 25.74 -9.39 -7.13
CA ALA A 132 27.01 -8.68 -7.06
C ALA A 132 28.21 -9.64 -6.93
N GLY A 133 29.27 -9.32 -7.64
CA GLY A 133 30.58 -9.93 -7.45
C GLY A 133 31.36 -9.32 -6.31
N TRP A 134 32.50 -9.91 -5.98
CA TRP A 134 33.37 -9.34 -4.98
C TRP A 134 34.87 -9.59 -5.32
N THR A 135 35.70 -8.68 -4.86
CA THR A 135 37.18 -8.80 -4.97
C THR A 135 37.79 -8.57 -3.59
N LEU A 136 38.57 -9.55 -3.13
CA LEU A 136 39.41 -9.45 -1.95
C LEU A 136 40.81 -9.15 -2.39
N GLN A 137 41.39 -8.06 -1.91
CA GLN A 137 42.79 -7.68 -2.25
C GLN A 137 43.62 -7.33 -1.01
N ALA A 138 44.90 -7.58 -1.12
CA ALA A 138 45.92 -7.14 -0.15
C ALA A 138 46.75 -6.01 -0.77
N THR A 139 46.89 -4.89 -0.11
CA THR A 139 47.73 -3.76 -0.53
C THR A 139 48.93 -3.65 0.40
N SER A 140 50.11 -3.58 -0.20
CA SER A 140 51.41 -3.40 0.47
C SER A 140 52.20 -2.24 -0.18
N PRO A 141 53.29 -1.77 0.41
CA PRO A 141 54.15 -0.76 -0.22
C PRO A 141 54.68 -1.15 -1.59
N THR A 142 54.70 -2.45 -1.91
CA THR A 142 55.18 -2.99 -3.18
C THR A 142 54.10 -3.24 -4.22
N GLY A 143 52.81 -3.02 -3.87
CA GLY A 143 51.69 -3.17 -4.80
C GLY A 143 50.45 -3.84 -4.18
N THR A 144 49.45 -4.04 -5.02
CA THR A 144 48.20 -4.71 -4.67
C THR A 144 48.13 -6.09 -5.31
N THR A 145 47.71 -7.08 -4.53
CA THR A 145 47.54 -8.48 -4.97
C THR A 145 46.08 -8.88 -4.73
N ILE A 146 45.42 -9.43 -5.75
CA ILE A 146 44.07 -10.03 -5.62
C ILE A 146 44.25 -11.39 -4.93
N LEU A 147 43.55 -11.58 -3.82
CA LEU A 147 43.57 -12.81 -3.03
C LEU A 147 42.38 -13.73 -3.41
N GLY A 148 41.32 -13.19 -3.92
CA GLY A 148 40.16 -13.92 -4.41
C GLY A 148 39.17 -12.97 -5.05
N GLN A 149 38.38 -13.48 -5.97
CA GLN A 149 37.29 -12.72 -6.59
C GLN A 149 36.18 -13.66 -7.05
N VAL A 150 34.99 -13.13 -7.12
CA VAL A 150 33.82 -13.70 -7.78
C VAL A 150 33.31 -12.67 -8.76
N GLU A 151 33.13 -13.05 -10.01
CA GLU A 151 32.54 -12.17 -11.01
C GLU A 151 31.07 -11.98 -10.73
N PRO A 152 30.51 -10.75 -10.92
CA PRO A 152 29.11 -10.51 -10.76
C PRO A 152 28.28 -11.26 -11.81
N ALA A 153 27.11 -11.74 -11.40
CA ALA A 153 26.13 -12.31 -12.31
C ALA A 153 25.45 -11.21 -13.16
N GLU A 154 24.80 -11.60 -14.24
CA GLU A 154 23.91 -10.69 -14.98
C GLU A 154 22.59 -10.58 -14.23
N SER A 155 22.19 -9.35 -13.86
CA SER A 155 20.91 -9.08 -13.23
C SER A 155 19.83 -8.90 -14.28
N GLU A 156 18.64 -9.41 -14.00
CA GLU A 156 17.44 -9.19 -14.81
C GLU A 156 16.64 -8.00 -14.24
N PRO A 157 15.96 -7.20 -15.09
CA PRO A 157 15.09 -6.13 -14.62
C PRO A 157 13.98 -6.63 -13.70
N VAL A 158 13.74 -5.95 -12.61
CA VAL A 158 12.60 -6.20 -11.71
C VAL A 158 11.33 -5.63 -12.35
N ARG A 159 10.61 -6.46 -13.11
CA ARG A 159 9.38 -6.06 -13.79
C ARG A 159 8.19 -6.11 -12.85
N THR A 160 7.35 -5.06 -12.87
CA THR A 160 6.15 -5.01 -12.03
C THR A 160 4.88 -5.29 -12.82
N THR A 161 3.80 -5.55 -12.08
CA THR A 161 2.44 -5.64 -12.63
C THR A 161 1.76 -4.27 -12.71
N MET A 162 2.38 -3.22 -12.14
CA MET A 162 1.85 -1.87 -12.12
C MET A 162 1.69 -1.29 -13.53
N ASP A 163 0.83 -0.28 -13.63
CA ASP A 163 0.63 0.54 -14.82
C ASP A 163 0.79 2.00 -14.42
N LEU A 164 1.88 2.62 -14.86
CA LEU A 164 2.21 4.00 -14.50
C LEU A 164 1.14 5.00 -14.96
N GLY A 165 0.44 4.71 -16.05
CA GLY A 165 -0.66 5.54 -16.53
C GLY A 165 -1.85 5.50 -15.59
N VAL A 166 -2.20 4.31 -15.08
CA VAL A 166 -3.28 4.13 -14.09
C VAL A 166 -2.89 4.75 -12.75
N GLU A 167 -1.66 4.51 -12.28
CA GLU A 167 -1.12 5.12 -11.06
C GLU A 167 -1.20 6.65 -11.11
N THR A 168 -0.74 7.25 -12.21
CA THR A 168 -0.79 8.70 -12.42
C THR A 168 -2.23 9.24 -12.46
N ALA A 169 -3.15 8.50 -13.10
CA ALA A 169 -4.54 8.88 -13.15
C ALA A 169 -5.21 8.82 -11.76
N ALA A 170 -4.90 7.77 -10.99
CA ALA A 170 -5.38 7.63 -9.61
C ALA A 170 -4.90 8.77 -8.71
N LYS A 171 -3.61 9.12 -8.77
CA LYS A 171 -3.07 10.26 -8.01
C LYS A 171 -3.74 11.58 -8.37
N ARG A 172 -3.91 11.88 -9.67
CA ARG A 172 -4.61 13.09 -10.12
C ARG A 172 -6.06 13.14 -9.64
N ALA A 173 -6.74 11.99 -9.57
CA ALA A 173 -8.10 11.92 -9.03
C ALA A 173 -8.15 12.25 -7.53
N LEU A 174 -7.07 12.01 -6.80
CA LEU A 174 -6.95 12.28 -5.36
C LEU A 174 -6.50 13.73 -5.05
N GLU A 175 -5.85 14.44 -5.99
CA GLU A 175 -5.36 15.81 -5.77
C GLU A 175 -6.39 16.78 -5.16
N PRO A 176 -7.67 16.83 -5.59
CA PRO A 176 -8.65 17.76 -5.05
C PRO A 176 -9.22 17.35 -3.68
N ILE A 177 -8.82 16.21 -3.13
CA ILE A 177 -9.35 15.66 -1.88
C ILE A 177 -8.44 16.07 -0.74
N GLU A 178 -8.96 16.88 0.19
CA GLU A 178 -8.20 17.39 1.33
C GLU A 178 -8.04 16.35 2.46
N GLN A 179 -8.99 15.43 2.58
CA GLN A 179 -8.96 14.34 3.58
C GLN A 179 -7.99 13.24 3.13
N PRO A 180 -7.42 12.45 4.07
CA PRO A 180 -6.66 11.26 3.71
C PRO A 180 -7.48 10.35 2.79
N ALA A 181 -6.97 10.08 1.60
CA ALA A 181 -7.66 9.28 0.59
C ALA A 181 -6.67 8.40 -0.18
N ALA A 182 -7.15 7.21 -0.60
CA ALA A 182 -6.37 6.23 -1.34
C ALA A 182 -7.20 5.57 -2.44
N ILE A 183 -6.52 5.13 -3.49
CA ILE A 183 -7.05 4.27 -4.55
C ILE A 183 -6.12 3.07 -4.70
N VAL A 184 -6.67 1.86 -4.64
CA VAL A 184 -5.97 0.61 -4.93
C VAL A 184 -6.68 -0.09 -6.08
N ALA A 185 -5.94 -0.49 -7.10
CA ALA A 185 -6.45 -1.20 -8.26
C ALA A 185 -5.72 -2.54 -8.44
N LEU A 186 -6.48 -3.61 -8.52
CA LEU A 186 -6.02 -4.98 -8.73
C LEU A 186 -6.64 -5.58 -10.00
N SER A 187 -5.90 -6.44 -10.67
CA SER A 187 -6.44 -7.29 -11.74
C SER A 187 -7.17 -8.48 -11.15
N ALA A 188 -8.48 -8.55 -11.29
CA ALA A 188 -9.27 -9.69 -10.80
C ALA A 188 -8.87 -11.03 -11.43
N SER A 189 -8.38 -11.03 -12.68
CA SER A 189 -8.01 -12.26 -13.39
C SER A 189 -6.61 -12.79 -13.06
N THR A 190 -5.69 -11.91 -12.60
CA THR A 190 -4.27 -12.28 -12.40
C THR A 190 -3.75 -12.00 -10.99
N GLY A 191 -4.51 -11.26 -10.17
CA GLY A 191 -4.01 -10.74 -8.88
C GLY A 191 -3.02 -9.59 -9.01
N GLY A 192 -2.62 -9.21 -10.24
CA GLY A 192 -1.62 -8.16 -10.44
C GLY A 192 -2.04 -6.82 -9.84
N VAL A 193 -1.15 -6.21 -9.06
CA VAL A 193 -1.31 -4.86 -8.52
C VAL A 193 -1.10 -3.87 -9.65
N ILE A 194 -2.16 -3.14 -10.04
CA ILE A 194 -2.15 -2.21 -11.16
C ILE A 194 -1.77 -0.80 -10.72
N ALA A 195 -2.31 -0.35 -9.57
CA ALA A 195 -2.00 0.95 -8.98
C ALA A 195 -2.23 0.93 -7.47
N VAL A 196 -1.41 1.70 -6.75
CA VAL A 196 -1.56 1.97 -5.32
C VAL A 196 -1.23 3.44 -5.11
N ALA A 197 -2.24 4.27 -5.08
CA ALA A 197 -2.13 5.72 -4.95
C ALA A 197 -2.76 6.21 -3.65
N GLN A 198 -2.15 7.22 -3.06
CA GLN A 198 -2.72 7.98 -1.95
C GLN A 198 -2.30 9.44 -2.07
N ASN A 199 -3.07 10.37 -1.44
CA ASN A 199 -2.77 11.79 -1.48
C ASN A 199 -1.81 12.20 -0.34
N ASP A 200 -1.32 13.45 -0.37
CA ASP A 200 -0.37 13.97 0.60
C ASP A 200 -0.88 13.88 2.05
N ALA A 201 -2.18 14.05 2.27
CA ALA A 201 -2.79 13.91 3.58
C ALA A 201 -2.71 12.46 4.11
N ALA A 202 -2.83 11.48 3.23
CA ALA A 202 -2.65 10.08 3.56
C ALA A 202 -1.16 9.70 3.68
N ASP A 203 -0.28 10.28 2.84
CA ASP A 203 1.18 10.08 2.91
C ASP A 203 1.75 10.48 4.27
N ALA A 204 1.20 11.54 4.88
CA ALA A 204 1.57 11.97 6.22
C ALA A 204 1.27 10.93 7.32
N LEU A 205 0.38 9.98 7.05
CA LEU A 205 -0.01 8.90 7.97
C LEU A 205 0.75 7.59 7.69
N GLY A 206 1.61 7.55 6.66
CA GLY A 206 2.32 6.37 6.20
C GLY A 206 1.58 5.64 5.07
N PRO A 207 1.92 4.37 4.77
CA PRO A 207 1.35 3.62 3.64
C PRO A 207 -0.07 3.10 3.96
N VAL A 208 -0.99 4.00 4.27
CA VAL A 208 -2.35 3.64 4.72
C VAL A 208 -3.16 2.90 3.66
N SER A 209 -2.86 3.10 2.38
CA SER A 209 -3.47 2.35 1.28
C SER A 209 -3.17 0.84 1.36
N LEU A 210 -2.00 0.46 1.89
CA LEU A 210 -1.55 -0.94 2.01
C LEU A 210 -1.87 -1.56 3.36
N SER A 211 -1.85 -0.78 4.45
CA SER A 211 -1.89 -1.31 5.81
C SER A 211 -2.73 -0.51 6.81
N GLY A 212 -3.29 0.63 6.41
CA GLY A 212 -4.17 1.42 7.29
C GLY A 212 -5.49 0.69 7.56
N LEU A 213 -5.85 0.47 8.81
CA LEU A 213 -7.03 -0.28 9.22
C LEU A 213 -8.19 0.66 9.60
N TYR A 214 -9.30 0.52 8.89
CA TYR A 214 -10.52 1.32 9.06
C TYR A 214 -11.75 0.41 9.05
N PRO A 215 -12.85 0.79 9.72
CA PRO A 215 -14.13 0.11 9.53
C PRO A 215 -14.57 0.16 8.06
N PRO A 216 -14.79 -0.99 7.39
CA PRO A 216 -15.13 -1.03 5.97
C PRO A 216 -16.54 -0.47 5.68
N GLY A 217 -17.40 -0.39 6.68
CA GLY A 217 -18.78 0.04 6.52
C GLY A 217 -19.54 -0.85 5.54
N SER A 218 -20.41 -0.24 4.75
CA SER A 218 -21.34 -0.97 3.86
C SER A 218 -20.69 -1.84 2.79
N THR A 219 -19.41 -1.68 2.48
CA THR A 219 -18.70 -2.58 1.55
C THR A 219 -18.62 -4.01 2.12
N PHE A 220 -18.57 -4.15 3.44
CA PHE A 220 -18.56 -5.45 4.13
C PHE A 220 -19.88 -6.23 3.99
N LYS A 221 -20.98 -5.59 3.60
CA LYS A 221 -22.26 -6.28 3.36
C LYS A 221 -22.18 -7.34 2.27
N THR A 222 -21.21 -7.24 1.37
CA THR A 222 -20.85 -8.30 0.43
C THR A 222 -20.55 -9.60 1.17
N VAL A 223 -19.75 -9.54 2.23
CA VAL A 223 -19.40 -10.70 3.07
C VAL A 223 -20.62 -11.22 3.83
N THR A 224 -21.36 -10.35 4.52
CA THR A 224 -22.53 -10.73 5.31
C THR A 224 -23.62 -11.39 4.44
N THR A 225 -23.89 -10.79 3.28
CA THR A 225 -24.86 -11.33 2.34
C THR A 225 -24.41 -12.65 1.73
N ALA A 226 -23.11 -12.78 1.38
CA ALA A 226 -22.54 -14.04 0.91
C ALA A 226 -22.72 -15.18 1.94
N ALA A 227 -22.41 -14.89 3.20
CA ALA A 227 -22.58 -15.85 4.29
C ALA A 227 -24.06 -16.29 4.46
N ALA A 228 -24.99 -15.35 4.41
CA ALA A 228 -26.42 -15.65 4.51
C ALA A 228 -26.96 -16.46 3.32
N LEU A 229 -26.49 -16.15 2.10
CA LEU A 229 -26.80 -16.93 0.90
C LEU A 229 -26.23 -18.36 0.99
N GLU A 230 -25.02 -18.53 1.50
CA GLU A 230 -24.38 -19.85 1.66
C GLU A 230 -25.14 -20.73 2.67
N ARG A 231 -25.61 -20.13 3.75
CA ARG A 231 -26.48 -20.83 4.71
C ARG A 231 -27.87 -21.14 4.16
N GLY A 232 -28.27 -20.49 3.09
CA GLY A 232 -29.61 -20.65 2.51
C GLY A 232 -30.72 -20.03 3.36
N THR A 233 -30.38 -19.15 4.31
CA THR A 233 -31.35 -18.40 5.14
C THR A 233 -32.08 -17.35 4.30
N VAL A 234 -31.44 -16.86 3.24
CA VAL A 234 -32.00 -15.97 2.24
C VAL A 234 -31.60 -16.40 0.83
N VAL A 235 -32.40 -15.99 -0.14
CA VAL A 235 -32.09 -16.02 -1.59
C VAL A 235 -32.36 -14.63 -2.19
N PRO A 236 -31.89 -14.31 -3.40
CA PRO A 236 -32.07 -12.95 -3.98
C PRO A 236 -33.51 -12.44 -3.99
N ASP A 237 -34.48 -13.32 -4.18
CA ASP A 237 -35.91 -12.99 -4.23
C ASP A 237 -36.62 -13.10 -2.86
N SER A 238 -35.91 -13.44 -1.77
CA SER A 238 -36.49 -13.48 -0.44
C SER A 238 -37.08 -12.13 -0.06
N THR A 239 -38.32 -12.12 0.43
CA THR A 239 -38.90 -10.90 1.00
C THR A 239 -38.26 -10.63 2.38
N VAL A 240 -37.65 -9.48 2.53
CA VAL A 240 -36.97 -9.03 3.74
C VAL A 240 -37.46 -7.65 4.18
N ALA A 241 -37.51 -7.41 5.49
CA ALA A 241 -37.85 -6.13 6.02
C ALA A 241 -36.70 -5.13 5.95
N CYS A 242 -36.99 -3.88 5.57
CA CYS A 242 -36.05 -2.76 5.60
C CYS A 242 -36.70 -1.54 6.26
N PRO A 243 -36.97 -1.58 7.58
CA PRO A 243 -37.48 -0.42 8.32
C PRO A 243 -36.40 0.64 8.49
N ALA A 244 -36.81 1.90 8.74
CA ALA A 244 -35.88 3.03 8.93
C ALA A 244 -34.88 2.79 10.07
N THR A 245 -35.34 2.14 11.14
CA THR A 245 -34.58 1.81 12.35
C THR A 245 -35.09 0.49 12.90
N ALA A 246 -34.22 -0.33 13.45
CA ALA A 246 -34.59 -1.56 14.15
C ALA A 246 -33.71 -1.75 15.39
N GLU A 247 -34.29 -2.32 16.44
CA GLU A 247 -33.54 -2.87 17.56
C GLU A 247 -33.35 -4.36 17.34
N ILE A 248 -32.09 -4.79 17.23
CA ILE A 248 -31.70 -6.16 16.90
C ILE A 248 -30.64 -6.59 17.92
N ASP A 249 -30.91 -7.64 18.68
CA ASP A 249 -30.03 -8.18 19.72
C ASP A 249 -29.48 -7.10 20.68
N GLY A 250 -30.35 -6.15 21.07
CA GLY A 250 -29.99 -5.06 21.97
C GLY A 250 -29.23 -3.89 21.30
N ARG A 251 -29.04 -3.93 19.98
CA ARG A 251 -28.42 -2.86 19.19
C ARG A 251 -29.47 -2.13 18.33
N VAL A 252 -29.59 -0.82 18.51
CA VAL A 252 -30.41 0.01 17.63
C VAL A 252 -29.60 0.40 16.41
N ILE A 253 -30.06 0.01 15.22
CA ILE A 253 -29.42 0.32 13.94
C ILE A 253 -30.37 1.15 13.08
N PRO A 254 -29.98 2.34 12.64
CA PRO A 254 -30.67 3.10 11.60
C PRO A 254 -30.12 2.76 10.21
N ASN A 255 -30.97 2.92 9.20
CA ASN A 255 -30.48 3.11 7.83
C ASN A 255 -29.90 4.52 7.69
N ASP A 256 -29.01 4.74 6.72
CA ASP A 256 -28.47 6.07 6.43
C ASP A 256 -29.63 7.04 6.09
N GLY A 257 -29.58 8.25 6.65
CA GLY A 257 -30.69 9.21 6.50
C GLY A 257 -32.07 8.70 6.97
N ASN A 258 -32.11 7.59 7.73
CA ASN A 258 -33.34 6.95 8.22
C ASN A 258 -34.33 6.58 7.10
N PHE A 259 -33.85 6.19 5.90
CA PHE A 259 -34.77 5.70 4.87
C PHE A 259 -35.42 4.37 5.26
N ALA A 260 -36.59 4.08 4.71
CA ALA A 260 -37.30 2.81 4.83
C ALA A 260 -37.79 2.36 3.47
N LEU A 261 -37.69 1.05 3.19
CA LEU A 261 -38.24 0.45 1.98
C LEU A 261 -39.47 -0.42 2.24
N GLY A 262 -39.77 -0.70 3.51
CA GLY A 262 -40.79 -1.69 3.88
C GLY A 262 -40.30 -3.12 3.59
N ASP A 263 -41.21 -3.96 3.12
CA ASP A 263 -40.90 -5.34 2.69
C ASP A 263 -40.49 -5.32 1.23
N VAL A 264 -39.26 -5.72 0.94
CA VAL A 264 -38.66 -5.72 -0.40
C VAL A 264 -37.90 -7.02 -0.66
N SER A 265 -37.45 -7.28 -1.90
CA SER A 265 -36.55 -8.39 -2.17
C SER A 265 -35.19 -8.19 -1.52
N MET A 266 -34.48 -9.28 -1.21
CA MET A 266 -33.10 -9.21 -0.71
C MET A 266 -32.20 -8.46 -1.69
N THR A 267 -32.40 -8.66 -3.01
CA THR A 267 -31.71 -7.90 -4.08
C THR A 267 -31.92 -6.39 -3.89
N GLN A 268 -33.13 -5.93 -3.67
CA GLN A 268 -33.43 -4.51 -3.51
C GLN A 268 -32.87 -3.96 -2.20
N ALA A 269 -32.97 -4.72 -1.11
CA ALA A 269 -32.41 -4.32 0.19
C ALA A 269 -30.89 -4.16 0.14
N PHE A 270 -30.19 -5.09 -0.54
CA PHE A 270 -28.75 -5.05 -0.75
C PHE A 270 -28.36 -3.86 -1.65
N ALA A 271 -28.98 -3.70 -2.82
CA ALA A 271 -28.72 -2.61 -3.75
C ALA A 271 -28.91 -1.21 -3.12
N GLN A 272 -29.84 -1.07 -2.17
CA GLN A 272 -30.06 0.17 -1.42
C GLN A 272 -29.25 0.24 -0.11
N SER A 273 -28.39 -0.74 0.12
CA SER A 273 -27.51 -0.77 1.30
C SER A 273 -28.27 -0.71 2.64
N CYS A 274 -29.39 -1.45 2.76
CA CYS A 274 -30.22 -1.45 3.95
C CYS A 274 -29.49 -2.06 5.17
N ASN A 275 -29.16 -1.22 6.17
CA ASN A 275 -28.46 -1.67 7.40
C ASN A 275 -29.34 -2.62 8.22
N THR A 276 -30.63 -2.27 8.38
CA THR A 276 -31.55 -3.05 9.21
C THR A 276 -31.76 -4.44 8.65
N THR A 277 -31.83 -4.61 7.32
CA THR A 277 -31.88 -5.94 6.69
C THR A 277 -30.63 -6.75 7.01
N GLN A 278 -29.44 -6.15 6.90
CA GLN A 278 -28.17 -6.85 7.21
C GLN A 278 -28.11 -7.27 8.68
N GLY A 279 -28.58 -6.43 9.58
CA GLY A 279 -28.70 -6.79 10.99
C GLY A 279 -29.65 -7.97 11.21
N PHE A 280 -30.81 -8.01 10.55
CA PHE A 280 -31.74 -9.14 10.68
C PHE A 280 -31.15 -10.44 10.16
N ILE A 281 -30.58 -10.46 8.94
CA ILE A 281 -30.00 -11.71 8.38
C ILE A 281 -28.78 -12.18 9.15
N SER A 282 -28.07 -11.31 9.87
CA SER A 282 -26.94 -11.70 10.69
C SER A 282 -27.31 -12.55 11.90
N GLN A 283 -28.56 -12.48 12.36
CA GLN A 283 -29.04 -13.30 13.48
C GLN A 283 -29.03 -14.79 13.18
N ASP A 284 -29.15 -15.16 11.90
CA ASP A 284 -29.15 -16.55 11.41
C ASP A 284 -27.75 -17.08 11.08
N LEU A 285 -26.70 -16.25 11.24
CA LEU A 285 -25.30 -16.66 11.01
C LEU A 285 -24.71 -17.34 12.25
N GLU A 286 -23.79 -18.29 12.01
CA GLU A 286 -22.93 -18.82 13.06
C GLU A 286 -21.78 -17.85 13.37
N PRO A 287 -21.13 -18.01 14.54
CA PRO A 287 -20.06 -17.10 14.97
C PRO A 287 -18.94 -16.88 13.95
N ASP A 288 -18.57 -17.92 13.22
CA ASP A 288 -17.45 -17.93 12.29
C ASP A 288 -17.83 -17.56 10.84
N ASP A 289 -19.11 -17.50 10.48
CA ASP A 289 -19.54 -17.39 9.09
C ASP A 289 -18.99 -16.16 8.38
N MET A 290 -19.08 -14.99 9.00
CA MET A 290 -18.56 -13.75 8.39
C MET A 290 -17.04 -13.80 8.26
N ARG A 291 -16.31 -14.27 9.26
CA ARG A 291 -14.85 -14.43 9.19
C ARG A 291 -14.44 -15.40 8.09
N ASN A 292 -15.06 -16.56 8.02
CA ASN A 292 -14.72 -17.59 7.04
C ASN A 292 -15.05 -17.12 5.62
N THR A 293 -16.18 -16.44 5.43
CA THR A 293 -16.56 -15.86 4.14
C THR A 293 -15.63 -14.74 3.72
N ALA A 294 -15.21 -13.86 4.65
CA ALA A 294 -14.24 -12.81 4.39
C ALA A 294 -12.87 -13.38 3.95
N ALA A 295 -12.39 -14.43 4.63
CA ALA A 295 -11.13 -15.10 4.29
C ALA A 295 -11.16 -15.70 2.87
N ARG A 296 -12.29 -16.28 2.43
CA ARG A 296 -12.46 -16.77 1.04
C ARG A 296 -12.30 -15.69 -0.02
N LEU A 297 -12.53 -14.44 0.36
CA LEU A 297 -12.32 -13.27 -0.48
C LEU A 297 -10.99 -12.54 -0.19
N GLY A 298 -10.15 -13.11 0.68
CA GLY A 298 -8.83 -12.58 1.02
C GLY A 298 -8.81 -11.47 2.08
N LEU A 299 -9.95 -11.15 2.70
CA LEU A 299 -10.02 -10.18 3.78
C LEU A 299 -9.73 -10.87 5.13
N GLY A 300 -8.73 -10.38 5.86
CA GLY A 300 -8.22 -11.02 7.08
C GLY A 300 -7.26 -12.19 6.81
N VAL A 301 -6.72 -12.26 5.58
CA VAL A 301 -5.66 -13.19 5.17
C VAL A 301 -4.36 -12.41 5.04
N ASP A 302 -3.27 -12.98 5.57
CA ASP A 302 -1.94 -12.41 5.48
C ASP A 302 -1.22 -12.92 4.22
N PHE A 303 -0.74 -11.98 3.39
CA PHE A 303 0.01 -12.28 2.19
C PHE A 303 1.49 -11.94 2.37
N THR A 304 2.35 -12.87 1.94
CA THR A 304 3.78 -12.61 1.72
C THR A 304 4.00 -12.40 0.23
N ALA A 305 4.08 -11.13 -0.16
CA ALA A 305 4.21 -10.71 -1.55
C ALA A 305 5.55 -9.98 -1.77
N PRO A 306 6.44 -10.47 -2.67
CA PRO A 306 7.68 -9.78 -2.98
C PRO A 306 7.46 -8.32 -3.38
N GLY A 307 8.28 -7.42 -2.81
CA GLY A 307 8.26 -6.00 -3.11
C GLY A 307 7.17 -5.17 -2.42
N MET A 308 6.32 -5.76 -1.55
CA MET A 308 5.34 -5.00 -0.77
C MET A 308 5.02 -5.65 0.58
N THR A 309 4.68 -4.81 1.55
CA THR A 309 4.15 -5.23 2.85
C THR A 309 2.71 -4.74 2.97
N THR A 310 1.79 -5.65 3.25
CA THR A 310 0.36 -5.36 3.27
C THR A 310 -0.31 -5.94 4.52
N VAL A 311 -1.42 -5.32 4.90
CA VAL A 311 -2.37 -5.86 5.89
C VAL A 311 -3.74 -5.77 5.26
N THR A 312 -4.46 -6.88 5.11
CA THR A 312 -5.79 -6.86 4.47
C THR A 312 -6.88 -6.41 5.41
N GLY A 313 -6.83 -6.83 6.67
CA GLY A 313 -7.83 -6.48 7.66
C GLY A 313 -7.94 -7.47 8.81
N SER A 314 -9.00 -7.32 9.59
CA SER A 314 -9.34 -8.23 10.69
C SER A 314 -10.86 -8.39 10.76
N VAL A 315 -11.32 -9.62 10.72
CA VAL A 315 -12.73 -9.98 10.88
C VAL A 315 -12.85 -10.93 12.07
N PRO A 316 -13.38 -10.47 13.21
CA PRO A 316 -13.48 -11.27 14.41
C PRO A 316 -14.57 -12.33 14.29
N VAL A 317 -14.46 -13.38 15.11
CA VAL A 317 -15.57 -14.26 15.44
C VAL A 317 -16.61 -13.47 16.24
N THR A 318 -17.87 -13.57 15.89
CA THR A 318 -18.94 -12.79 16.54
C THR A 318 -20.05 -13.68 17.07
N GLU A 319 -20.11 -13.81 18.40
CA GLU A 319 -21.24 -14.48 19.07
C GLU A 319 -22.55 -13.73 18.85
N PRO A 320 -23.73 -14.39 18.98
CA PRO A 320 -25.03 -13.70 18.93
C PRO A 320 -25.07 -12.49 19.86
N GLY A 321 -25.53 -11.34 19.34
CA GLY A 321 -25.60 -10.12 20.11
C GLY A 321 -25.25 -8.86 19.31
N ALA A 322 -25.19 -7.73 19.99
CA ALA A 322 -24.94 -6.41 19.41
C ALA A 322 -23.68 -6.34 18.53
N ALA A 323 -22.59 -7.00 18.95
CA ALA A 323 -21.34 -7.02 18.20
C ALA A 323 -21.47 -7.69 16.81
N ARG A 324 -22.26 -8.79 16.71
CA ARG A 324 -22.56 -9.44 15.42
C ARG A 324 -23.33 -8.50 14.49
N VAL A 325 -24.31 -7.80 15.03
CA VAL A 325 -25.14 -6.87 14.27
C VAL A 325 -24.34 -5.68 13.76
N GLU A 326 -23.39 -5.17 14.55
CA GLU A 326 -22.45 -4.12 14.12
C GLU A 326 -21.49 -4.65 13.04
N ALA A 327 -20.91 -5.85 13.25
CA ALA A 327 -20.02 -6.49 12.29
C ALA A 327 -20.70 -6.70 10.93
N ALA A 328 -21.99 -7.09 10.92
CA ALA A 328 -22.77 -7.34 9.70
C ALA A 328 -22.91 -6.13 8.79
N ILE A 329 -22.72 -4.93 9.30
CA ILE A 329 -22.71 -3.68 8.52
C ILE A 329 -21.30 -3.08 8.39
N GLY A 330 -20.27 -3.87 8.71
CA GLY A 330 -18.85 -3.47 8.59
C GLY A 330 -18.41 -2.42 9.59
N GLN A 331 -18.97 -2.48 10.80
CA GLN A 331 -18.63 -1.62 11.93
C GLN A 331 -18.13 -2.44 13.12
N GLY A 332 -18.02 -1.82 14.30
CA GLY A 332 -17.49 -2.47 15.49
C GLY A 332 -16.01 -2.84 15.33
N GLU A 333 -15.68 -4.10 15.53
CA GLU A 333 -14.30 -4.61 15.48
C GLU A 333 -13.86 -5.11 14.09
N VAL A 334 -14.72 -5.02 13.07
CA VAL A 334 -14.36 -5.34 11.69
C VAL A 334 -13.51 -4.20 11.13
N LEU A 335 -12.31 -4.53 10.70
CA LEU A 335 -11.35 -3.58 10.12
C LEU A 335 -10.85 -4.08 8.77
N SER A 336 -10.64 -3.17 7.84
CA SER A 336 -10.02 -3.44 6.54
C SER A 336 -9.10 -2.31 6.12
N SER A 337 -8.05 -2.65 5.37
CA SER A 337 -7.30 -1.65 4.62
C SER A 337 -7.95 -1.40 3.25
N PRO A 338 -7.64 -0.28 2.57
CA PRO A 338 -8.01 -0.09 1.17
C PRO A 338 -7.52 -1.24 0.27
N PHE A 339 -6.31 -1.75 0.54
CA PHE A 339 -5.76 -2.91 -0.15
C PHE A 339 -6.59 -4.18 0.10
N GLY A 340 -7.00 -4.45 1.34
CA GLY A 340 -7.83 -5.59 1.70
C GLY A 340 -9.20 -5.56 1.01
N LEU A 341 -9.83 -4.37 0.92
CA LEU A 341 -11.07 -4.20 0.16
C LEU A 341 -10.87 -4.47 -1.33
N ALA A 342 -9.75 -3.99 -1.91
CA ALA A 342 -9.44 -4.25 -3.31
C ALA A 342 -9.20 -5.75 -3.58
N VAL A 343 -8.55 -6.48 -2.67
CA VAL A 343 -8.39 -7.94 -2.75
C VAL A 343 -9.74 -8.65 -2.67
N MET A 344 -10.60 -8.24 -1.75
CA MET A 344 -11.95 -8.80 -1.57
C MET A 344 -12.79 -8.67 -2.86
N GLU A 345 -12.84 -7.48 -3.44
CA GLU A 345 -13.60 -7.23 -4.66
C GLU A 345 -12.97 -7.91 -5.89
N ALA A 346 -11.63 -7.93 -5.98
CA ALA A 346 -10.93 -8.68 -7.03
C ALA A 346 -11.22 -10.19 -6.95
N SER A 347 -11.30 -10.75 -5.74
CA SER A 347 -11.62 -12.16 -5.52
C SER A 347 -13.07 -12.48 -5.91
N LEU A 348 -14.01 -11.59 -5.59
CA LEU A 348 -15.38 -11.69 -6.10
C LEU A 348 -15.39 -11.61 -7.63
N GLY A 349 -14.60 -10.68 -8.22
CA GLY A 349 -14.34 -10.54 -9.64
C GLY A 349 -13.73 -11.80 -10.26
N ASN A 350 -12.92 -12.55 -9.51
CA ASN A 350 -12.32 -13.83 -9.89
C ASN A 350 -13.22 -15.05 -9.64
N ASN A 351 -14.51 -14.89 -9.79
CA ASN A 351 -15.52 -15.93 -9.56
C ASN A 351 -15.51 -16.53 -8.16
N GLY A 352 -15.23 -15.69 -7.14
CA GLY A 352 -15.22 -16.09 -5.73
C GLY A 352 -13.98 -16.87 -5.29
N ARG A 353 -12.97 -16.97 -6.14
CA ARG A 353 -11.66 -17.52 -5.79
C ARG A 353 -10.76 -16.40 -5.30
N MET A 354 -10.18 -16.55 -4.13
CA MET A 354 -9.19 -15.60 -3.60
C MET A 354 -8.09 -15.32 -4.62
N VAL A 355 -7.81 -14.05 -4.90
CA VAL A 355 -6.67 -13.64 -5.70
C VAL A 355 -5.42 -13.53 -4.82
N LEU A 356 -4.29 -13.95 -5.35
CA LEU A 356 -2.98 -13.73 -4.73
C LEU A 356 -2.40 -12.43 -5.31
N PRO A 357 -2.30 -11.34 -4.51
CA PRO A 357 -1.85 -10.06 -5.02
C PRO A 357 -0.38 -10.10 -5.40
N THR A 358 -0.07 -9.87 -6.66
CA THR A 358 1.29 -9.96 -7.22
C THR A 358 1.76 -8.59 -7.66
N LEU A 359 2.92 -8.14 -7.16
CA LEU A 359 3.56 -6.88 -7.56
C LEU A 359 4.71 -7.11 -8.55
N ILE A 360 5.54 -8.13 -8.31
CA ILE A 360 6.70 -8.46 -9.16
C ILE A 360 6.31 -9.58 -10.13
N GLN A 361 6.49 -9.36 -11.43
CA GLN A 361 6.22 -10.37 -12.45
C GLN A 361 7.17 -11.56 -12.30
N GLY A 362 6.61 -12.76 -12.31
CA GLY A 362 7.39 -14.00 -12.19
C GLY A 362 7.68 -14.44 -10.76
N GLU A 363 7.35 -13.61 -9.77
CA GLU A 363 7.46 -13.98 -8.35
C GLU A 363 6.10 -14.47 -7.83
N GLU A 364 6.14 -15.43 -6.92
CA GLU A 364 4.95 -16.00 -6.30
C GLU A 364 4.62 -15.28 -4.98
N THR A 365 3.35 -14.96 -4.80
CA THR A 365 2.79 -14.54 -3.52
C THR A 365 2.25 -15.75 -2.79
N THR A 366 2.55 -15.87 -1.51
CA THR A 366 1.97 -16.88 -0.63
C THR A 366 0.97 -16.25 0.34
N ALA A 367 0.02 -17.04 0.79
CA ALA A 367 -0.97 -16.65 1.79
C ALA A 367 -0.85 -17.60 3.00
N ASP A 368 -1.19 -17.11 4.19
CA ASP A 368 -1.25 -17.92 5.42
C ASP A 368 -2.46 -18.86 5.44
N GLN A 369 -3.43 -18.64 4.54
CA GLN A 369 -4.66 -19.43 4.38
C GLN A 369 -4.91 -19.72 2.90
N ASP A 370 -5.50 -20.88 2.60
CA ASP A 370 -5.94 -21.28 1.25
C ASP A 370 -7.39 -21.78 1.33
N PRO A 371 -8.36 -20.88 1.51
CA PRO A 371 -9.76 -21.25 1.66
C PRO A 371 -10.38 -21.69 0.34
N GLU A 372 -11.36 -22.61 0.42
CA GLU A 372 -12.15 -23.00 -0.73
C GLU A 372 -12.90 -21.79 -1.34
N PRO A 373 -13.00 -21.69 -2.66
CA PRO A 373 -13.74 -20.62 -3.32
C PRO A 373 -15.21 -20.54 -2.89
N LEU A 374 -15.82 -19.37 -2.99
CA LEU A 374 -17.28 -19.24 -2.85
C LEU A 374 -18.00 -20.03 -3.94
N ASP A 375 -19.19 -20.56 -3.61
CA ASP A 375 -20.04 -21.20 -4.61
C ASP A 375 -20.32 -20.23 -5.77
N PRO A 376 -20.13 -20.66 -7.02
CA PRO A 376 -20.41 -19.83 -8.19
C PRO A 376 -21.87 -19.30 -8.27
N ALA A 377 -22.83 -19.97 -7.63
CA ALA A 377 -24.20 -19.48 -7.55
C ALA A 377 -24.31 -18.24 -6.65
N ILE A 378 -23.58 -18.23 -5.53
CA ILE A 378 -23.49 -17.08 -4.61
C ILE A 378 -22.83 -15.91 -5.32
N VAL A 379 -21.73 -16.16 -6.02
CA VAL A 379 -21.02 -15.11 -6.78
C VAL A 379 -21.94 -14.49 -7.85
N ARG A 380 -22.69 -15.32 -8.58
CA ARG A 380 -23.66 -14.82 -9.57
C ARG A 380 -24.77 -14.01 -8.91
N ALA A 381 -25.26 -14.45 -7.76
CA ALA A 381 -26.27 -13.73 -6.99
C ALA A 381 -25.77 -12.35 -6.57
N LEU A 382 -24.60 -12.26 -5.93
CA LEU A 382 -24.00 -11.00 -5.50
C LEU A 382 -23.75 -10.02 -6.65
N ARG A 383 -23.30 -10.52 -7.82
CA ARG A 383 -23.08 -9.67 -9.01
C ARG A 383 -24.38 -9.17 -9.63
N ALA A 384 -25.49 -9.84 -9.39
CA ALA A 384 -26.80 -9.45 -9.90
C ALA A 384 -27.56 -8.54 -8.94
N MET A 385 -27.16 -8.48 -7.70
CA MET A 385 -27.74 -7.64 -6.63
C MET A 385 -27.14 -6.25 -6.63
#